data_49525817135e6fee3d719b01f7ac8de3
#
_entry.id   49525817135e6fee3d719b01f7ac8de3
#
_cell.length_a   1.000
_cell.length_b   1.000
_cell.length_c   1.000
_cell.angle_alpha   90.00
_cell.angle_beta   90.00
_cell.angle_gamma   90.00
#
_symmetry.space_group_name_H-M   'P 1'
#
loop_
_entity.id
_entity.type
_entity.pdbx_description
1 polymer ?
#
loop_
_entity_poly.entity_id
_entity_poly.type
_entity_poly.pdbx_seq_one_letter_code
_entity_poly.pdbx_strand_id
1 'polypeptide(L)' 'SAASDVYKRQVEKRAAAKKAKDWATADAIRAQLTELGWAVKDTAQGPQLSKL' A
#
# COMPACT_ATOMS: atom_id res chain seq x y z
N SER A 1 -7.41 6.79 14.17
CA SER A 1 -6.40 7.83 14.25
C SER A 1 -5.95 8.26 12.85
N ALA A 2 -5.31 9.42 12.77
CA ALA A 2 -4.85 9.95 11.50
C ALA A 2 -3.85 9.02 10.80
N ALA A 3 -3.03 8.31 11.56
CA ALA A 3 -2.07 7.36 11.00
C ALA A 3 -2.77 6.20 10.28
N SER A 4 -3.84 5.67 10.89
CA SER A 4 -4.61 4.59 10.26
C SER A 4 -5.26 5.05 8.96
N ASP A 5 -5.76 6.29 8.92
CA ASP A 5 -6.36 6.84 7.71
C ASP A 5 -5.33 7.01 6.60
N VAL A 6 -4.12 7.42 6.94
CA VAL A 6 -3.03 7.55 5.97
C VAL A 6 -2.71 6.20 5.35
N TYR A 7 -2.58 5.16 6.16
CA TYR A 7 -2.31 3.82 5.66
C TYR A 7 -3.42 3.31 4.75
N LYS A 8 -4.67 3.50 5.15
CA LYS A 8 -5.80 3.09 4.33
C LYS A 8 -5.78 3.77 2.97
N ARG A 9 -5.52 5.07 2.94
CA ARG A 9 -5.44 5.82 1.68
C ARG A 9 -4.33 5.29 0.78
N GLN A 10 -3.16 5.01 1.36
CA GLN A 10 -2.03 4.51 0.60
C GLN A 10 -2.35 3.13 0.00
N VAL A 11 -2.94 2.25 0.80
CA VAL A 11 -3.32 0.92 0.32
C VAL A 11 -4.35 1.01 -0.79
N GLU A 12 -5.34 1.88 -0.64
CA GLU A 12 -6.36 2.08 -1.66
C GLU A 12 -5.78 2.65 -2.96
N LYS A 13 -4.88 3.61 -2.85
CA LYS A 13 -4.19 4.16 -4.03
C LYS A 13 -3.38 3.09 -4.73
N ARG A 14 -2.68 2.26 -3.97
CA ARG A 14 -1.89 1.18 -4.53
C ARG A 14 -2.79 0.18 -5.27
N ALA A 15 -3.92 -0.19 -4.67
CA ALA A 15 -4.86 -1.10 -5.31
C ALA A 15 -5.43 -0.51 -6.60
N ALA A 16 -5.77 0.77 -6.59
CA ALA A 16 -6.26 1.46 -7.78
C ALA A 16 -5.20 1.53 -8.87
N ALA A 17 -3.95 1.78 -8.49
CA ALA A 17 -2.84 1.82 -9.44
C ALA A 17 -2.64 0.45 -10.08
N LYS A 18 -2.67 -0.62 -9.31
CA LYS A 18 -2.55 -1.98 -9.84
C LYS A 18 -3.70 -2.32 -10.78
N LYS A 19 -4.90 -1.91 -10.43
CA LYS A 19 -6.08 -2.14 -11.26
C LYS A 19 -5.96 -1.40 -12.60
N ALA A 20 -5.37 -0.22 -12.60
CA ALA A 20 -5.11 0.56 -13.81
C ALA A 20 -3.82 0.14 -14.52
N LYS A 21 -3.11 -0.87 -13.99
CA LYS A 21 -1.82 -1.34 -14.47
C LYS A 21 -0.74 -0.25 -14.41
N ASP A 22 -0.88 0.66 -13.46
CA ASP A 22 0.10 1.70 -13.20
C ASP A 22 1.11 1.21 -12.17
N TRP A 23 1.98 0.32 -12.60
CA TRP A 23 2.92 -0.36 -11.71
C TRP A 23 3.92 0.61 -11.08
N ALA A 24 4.29 1.66 -11.80
CA ALA A 24 5.22 2.66 -11.27
C ALA A 24 4.65 3.36 -10.05
N THR A 25 3.37 3.76 -10.10
CA THR A 25 2.70 4.38 -8.97
C THR A 25 2.54 3.40 -7.81
N ALA A 26 2.18 2.15 -8.12
CA ALA A 26 2.04 1.12 -7.10
C ALA A 26 3.36 0.88 -6.36
N ASP A 27 4.47 0.83 -7.09
CA ASP A 27 5.79 0.65 -6.50
C ASP A 27 6.19 1.84 -5.63
N ALA A 28 5.88 3.06 -6.09
CA ALA A 28 6.18 4.26 -5.32
C ALA A 28 5.43 4.27 -3.98
N ILE A 29 4.17 3.88 -3.99
CA ILE A 29 3.36 3.81 -2.78
C ILE A 29 3.91 2.74 -1.84
N ARG A 30 4.29 1.59 -2.37
CA ARG A 30 4.89 0.52 -1.58
C ARG A 30 6.18 0.98 -0.92
N ALA A 31 7.02 1.71 -1.66
CA ALA A 31 8.27 2.24 -1.11
C ALA A 31 7.99 3.21 0.04
N GLN A 32 6.99 4.07 -0.11
CA GLN A 32 6.60 4.99 0.96
C GLN A 32 6.17 4.25 2.22
N LEU A 33 5.37 3.20 2.07
CA LEU A 33 4.93 2.39 3.19
C LEU A 33 6.11 1.71 3.88
N THR A 34 7.07 1.23 3.11
CA THR A 34 8.28 0.61 3.65
C THR A 34 9.08 1.62 4.48
N GLU A 35 9.20 2.85 4.01
CA GLU A 35 9.90 3.91 4.75
C GLU A 35 9.21 4.22 6.07
N LEU A 36 7.89 4.06 6.12
CA LEU A 36 7.12 4.26 7.35
C LEU A 36 7.20 3.06 8.29
N GLY A 37 7.89 2.00 7.90
CA GLY A 37 8.07 0.82 8.72
C GLY A 37 7.00 -0.25 8.50
N TRP A 38 6.39 -0.28 7.31
CA TRP A 38 5.36 -1.25 6.99
C TRP A 38 5.72 -2.03 5.75
N ALA A 39 5.38 -3.31 5.75
CA ALA A 39 5.49 -4.16 4.57
C ALA A 39 4.09 -4.45 4.02
N VAL A 40 3.93 -4.36 2.71
CA VAL A 40 2.67 -4.67 2.04
C VAL A 40 2.81 -6.02 1.36
N LYS A 41 1.89 -6.93 1.67
CA LYS A 41 1.85 -8.25 1.08
C LYS A 41 0.53 -8.47 0.38
N ASP A 42 0.57 -8.92 -0.87
CA ASP A 42 -0.65 -9.24 -1.61
C ASP A 42 -1.10 -10.64 -1.22
N THR A 43 -2.37 -10.75 -0.83
CA THR A 43 -2.99 -12.03 -0.49
C THR A 43 -4.27 -12.19 -1.30
N ALA A 44 -4.82 -13.39 -1.28
CA ALA A 44 -6.09 -13.68 -1.95
C ALA A 44 -7.24 -12.82 -1.41
N GLN A 45 -7.12 -12.35 -0.19
CA GLN A 45 -8.13 -11.51 0.45
C GLN A 45 -7.88 -10.02 0.25
N GLY A 46 -6.79 -9.67 -0.42
CA GLY A 46 -6.40 -8.29 -0.67
C GLY A 46 -5.05 -7.95 -0.04
N PRO A 47 -4.60 -6.71 -0.16
CA PRO A 47 -3.32 -6.30 0.41
C PRO A 47 -3.37 -6.30 1.93
N GLN A 48 -2.31 -6.82 2.54
CA GLN A 48 -2.17 -6.82 3.99
C GLN A 48 -0.92 -6.06 4.39
N LEU A 49 -1.04 -5.28 5.46
CA LEU A 49 0.06 -4.53 6.02
C LEU A 49 0.63 -5.28 7.22
N SER A 50 1.95 -5.39 7.24
CA SER A 50 2.68 -5.96 8.36
C SER A 50 3.71 -4.95 8.82
N LYS A 51 3.87 -4.84 10.13
CA LYS A 51 4.89 -3.96 10.68
C LYS A 51 6.26 -4.61 10.54
N LEU A 52 7.20 -3.84 10.05
CA LEU A 52 8.58 -4.29 9.89
C LEU A 52 9.32 -4.37 11.24
#